data_5c8f2d4bc6a77303c75891862178f93e
#
_entry.id   5c8f2d4bc6a77303c75891862178f93e
#
_cell.length_a   1.000
_cell.length_b   1.000
_cell.length_c   1.000
_cell.angle_alpha   90.00
_cell.angle_beta   90.00
_cell.angle_gamma   90.00
#
_symmetry.space_group_name_H-M   'P 1'
#
loop_
_entity.id
_entity.type
_entity.pdbx_description
1 polymer ?
#
loop_
_entity_poly.entity_id
_entity_poly.type
_entity_poly.pdbx_seq_one_letter_code
_entity_poly.pdbx_strand_id
1 'polypeptide(L)'
;MALFGENTVHAWAQINCVTGQDTIRDSYNVSSVTDIGTGRQQFNFSTNAINNDFAVACLSGNVSGSTTAPRTQNPDAEFNVAHFTIRNMNIDNNQSGTAVNDSLINVICCADT
;
A
#
# COMPACT_ATOMS: atom_id res chain seq x y z
N MET A 1 0.08 25.34 -1.88
CA MET A 1 -1.08 25.44 -2.79
C MET A 1 -2.18 24.53 -2.27
N ALA A 2 -3.35 25.03 -2.06
CA ALA A 2 -4.46 24.17 -1.69
C ALA A 2 -4.94 23.38 -2.92
N LEU A 3 -5.09 22.06 -2.77
CA LEU A 3 -5.76 21.25 -3.75
C LEU A 3 -7.26 21.37 -3.53
N PHE A 4 -7.95 21.88 -4.54
CA PHE A 4 -9.41 21.98 -4.52
C PHE A 4 -10.00 20.85 -5.33
N GLY A 5 -10.95 20.13 -4.77
CA GLY A 5 -11.61 19.04 -5.43
C GLY A 5 -11.97 17.93 -4.46
N GLU A 6 -12.77 17.02 -4.93
CA GLU A 6 -13.25 15.92 -4.11
C GLU A 6 -12.15 14.93 -3.74
N ASN A 7 -11.06 14.92 -4.51
CA ASN A 7 -9.97 13.98 -4.31
C ASN A 7 -8.67 14.72 -4.03
N THR A 8 -8.21 14.63 -2.81
CA THR A 8 -6.88 15.09 -2.43
C THR A 8 -6.01 13.90 -2.04
N VAL A 9 -4.69 14.11 -2.04
CA VAL A 9 -3.79 13.11 -1.47
C VAL A 9 -4.07 13.02 0.02
N HIS A 10 -4.65 11.92 0.44
CA HIS A 10 -4.99 11.65 1.84
C HIS A 10 -3.80 11.07 2.58
N ALA A 11 -3.05 10.19 1.94
CA ALA A 11 -1.90 9.53 2.52
C ALA A 11 -0.92 9.06 1.44
N TRP A 12 0.33 8.96 1.80
CA TRP A 12 1.32 8.26 0.99
C TRP A 12 2.39 7.66 1.89
N ALA A 13 3.06 6.61 1.41
CA ALA A 13 4.17 6.01 2.11
C ALA A 13 5.13 5.31 1.16
N GLN A 14 6.39 5.30 1.54
CA GLN A 14 7.40 4.39 1.01
C GLN A 14 7.87 3.49 2.15
N ILE A 15 7.75 2.18 1.96
CA ILE A 15 8.19 1.20 2.95
C ILE A 15 9.24 0.28 2.38
N ASN A 16 10.06 -0.24 3.28
CA ASN A 16 11.04 -1.30 2.99
C ASN A 16 10.53 -2.60 3.61
N CYS A 17 10.32 -3.61 2.79
CA CYS A 17 9.81 -4.92 3.20
C CYS A 17 10.88 -6.02 3.14
N VAL A 18 12.15 -5.66 3.06
CA VAL A 18 13.24 -6.64 3.06
C VAL A 18 13.22 -7.40 4.39
N THR A 19 13.26 -8.72 4.32
CA THR A 19 13.30 -9.62 5.48
C THR A 19 12.01 -9.70 6.31
N GLY A 20 10.85 -9.28 5.77
CA GLY A 20 9.58 -9.37 6.48
C GLY A 20 9.41 -8.37 7.61
N GLN A 21 10.24 -7.34 7.64
CA GLN A 21 10.08 -6.21 8.54
C GLN A 21 9.67 -4.98 7.74
N ASP A 22 8.40 -4.65 7.82
CA ASP A 22 7.85 -3.50 7.12
C ASP A 22 8.27 -2.22 7.85
N THR A 23 9.26 -1.53 7.29
CA THR A 23 9.78 -0.28 7.86
C THR A 23 9.37 0.90 6.99
N ILE A 24 8.70 1.87 7.58
CA ILE A 24 8.38 3.13 6.90
C ILE A 24 9.68 3.91 6.71
N ARG A 25 9.99 4.24 5.44
CA ARG A 25 11.11 5.11 5.11
C ARG A 25 10.70 6.57 5.15
N ASP A 26 9.54 6.86 4.62
CA ASP A 26 8.92 8.19 4.64
C ASP A 26 7.43 8.05 4.39
N SER A 27 6.63 8.97 4.94
CA SER A 27 5.19 8.89 4.81
C SER A 27 4.48 10.20 5.14
N TYR A 28 3.26 10.32 4.67
CA TYR A 28 2.31 11.35 5.08
C TYR A 28 0.99 10.68 5.47
N ASN A 29 0.46 11.02 6.62
CA ASN A 29 -0.79 10.49 7.19
C ASN A 29 -0.84 8.95 7.31
N VAL A 30 0.31 8.32 7.42
CA VAL A 30 0.43 6.89 7.74
C VAL A 30 1.13 6.75 9.08
N SER A 31 0.43 6.20 10.06
CA SER A 31 0.94 6.05 11.42
C SER A 31 1.81 4.81 11.57
N SER A 32 1.47 3.75 10.87
CA SER A 32 2.17 2.47 10.95
C SER A 32 1.81 1.59 9.76
N VAL A 33 2.63 0.58 9.54
CA VAL A 33 2.35 -0.52 8.62
C VAL A 33 2.33 -1.80 9.42
N THR A 34 1.27 -2.59 9.25
CA THR A 34 1.11 -3.89 9.90
C THR A 34 1.39 -4.99 8.88
N ASP A 35 2.32 -5.87 9.19
CA ASP A 35 2.52 -7.10 8.43
C ASP A 35 1.38 -8.07 8.79
N ILE A 36 0.51 -8.36 7.83
CA ILE A 36 -0.61 -9.28 8.00
C ILE A 36 -0.40 -10.62 7.29
N GLY A 37 0.77 -10.83 6.76
CA GLY A 37 1.16 -12.06 6.09
C GLY A 37 2.15 -11.82 4.96
N THR A 38 2.70 -12.87 4.41
CA THR A 38 3.65 -12.75 3.31
C THR A 38 3.07 -11.95 2.15
N GLY A 39 3.75 -10.87 1.79
CA GLY A 39 3.34 -9.97 0.72
C GLY A 39 2.08 -9.16 1.00
N ARG A 40 1.61 -9.12 2.25
CA ARG A 40 0.40 -8.41 2.63
C ARG A 40 0.70 -7.39 3.71
N GLN A 41 0.50 -6.13 3.39
CA GLN A 41 0.75 -5.02 4.30
C GLN A 41 -0.51 -4.18 4.48
N GLN A 42 -0.79 -3.82 5.72
CA GLN A 42 -1.86 -2.91 6.08
C GLN A 42 -1.27 -1.55 6.45
N PHE A 43 -1.69 -0.53 5.71
CA PHE A 43 -1.27 0.86 5.96
C PHE A 43 -2.32 1.53 6.83
N ASN A 44 -1.94 1.90 8.04
CA ASN A 44 -2.84 2.51 9.01
C ASN A 44 -2.72 4.04 8.93
N PHE A 45 -3.85 4.72 8.76
CA PHE A 45 -3.90 6.17 8.72
C PHE A 45 -3.67 6.78 10.10
N SER A 46 -3.01 7.94 10.14
CA SER A 46 -2.96 8.78 11.35
C SER A 46 -4.28 9.51 11.56
N THR A 47 -4.86 10.00 10.48
CA THR A 47 -6.20 10.60 10.45
C THR A 47 -7.05 9.79 9.48
N ASN A 48 -8.18 9.32 9.95
CA ASN A 48 -9.07 8.48 9.16
C ASN A 48 -9.58 9.20 7.91
N ALA A 49 -9.84 8.43 6.86
CA ALA A 49 -10.62 8.91 5.72
C ALA A 49 -12.08 9.15 6.12
N ILE A 50 -12.78 9.99 5.38
CA ILE A 50 -14.20 10.28 5.64
C ILE A 50 -15.07 9.06 5.40
N ASN A 51 -14.73 8.29 4.38
CA ASN A 51 -15.41 7.05 4.00
C ASN A 51 -14.36 6.04 3.49
N ASN A 52 -14.79 4.89 3.08
CA ASN A 52 -13.92 3.86 2.49
C ASN A 52 -13.92 3.88 0.95
N ASP A 53 -14.49 4.90 0.34
CA ASP A 53 -14.52 5.09 -1.11
C ASP A 53 -13.32 5.93 -1.55
N PHE A 54 -12.13 5.38 -1.46
CA PHE A 54 -10.90 6.03 -1.85
C PHE A 54 -10.10 5.18 -2.85
N ALA A 55 -9.23 5.84 -3.59
CA ALA A 55 -8.36 5.20 -4.57
C ALA A 55 -6.94 5.04 -4.03
N VAL A 56 -6.34 3.89 -4.27
CA VAL A 56 -4.94 3.63 -3.93
C VAL A 56 -4.18 3.19 -5.17
N ALA A 57 -3.07 3.85 -5.43
CA ALA A 57 -2.07 3.39 -6.39
C ALA A 57 -0.84 2.88 -5.63
N CYS A 58 -0.26 1.80 -6.11
CA CYS A 58 0.97 1.27 -5.53
C CYS A 58 1.94 0.77 -6.60
N LEU A 59 3.23 0.90 -6.27
CA LEU A 59 4.33 0.42 -7.09
C LEU A 59 5.30 -0.32 -6.18
N SER A 60 5.85 -1.43 -6.65
CA SER A 60 6.97 -2.08 -5.98
C SER A 60 8.25 -1.94 -6.78
N GLY A 61 9.34 -1.78 -6.06
CA GLY A 61 10.68 -1.81 -6.60
C GLY A 61 11.45 -2.97 -5.98
N ASN A 62 12.13 -3.74 -6.81
CA ASN A 62 12.95 -4.85 -6.35
C ASN A 62 14.43 -4.49 -6.37
N VAL A 63 15.10 -4.75 -5.26
CA VAL A 63 16.55 -4.57 -5.15
C VAL A 63 17.33 -5.70 -5.83
N SER A 64 16.70 -6.85 -6.06
CA SER A 64 17.39 -8.06 -6.55
C SER A 64 17.02 -8.51 -7.97
N GLY A 65 16.25 -7.74 -8.70
CA GLY A 65 15.98 -8.01 -10.13
C GLY A 65 14.90 -9.03 -10.44
N SER A 66 14.12 -9.49 -9.48
CA SER A 66 12.92 -10.27 -9.78
C SER A 66 11.75 -9.37 -10.12
N THR A 67 10.84 -9.86 -10.94
CA THR A 67 9.69 -9.08 -11.39
C THR A 67 8.57 -9.20 -10.36
N THR A 68 8.28 -8.11 -9.66
CA THR A 68 7.17 -8.04 -8.73
C THR A 68 6.19 -6.98 -9.18
N ALA A 69 4.93 -7.21 -8.91
CA ALA A 69 3.87 -6.25 -9.15
C ALA A 69 3.00 -6.14 -7.91
N PRO A 70 2.93 -4.96 -7.29
CA PRO A 70 2.00 -4.75 -6.20
C PRO A 70 0.58 -4.75 -6.76
N ARG A 71 -0.32 -5.32 -6.01
CA ARG A 71 -1.74 -5.26 -6.29
C ARG A 71 -2.45 -4.75 -5.05
N THR A 72 -3.30 -3.77 -5.24
CA THR A 72 -4.31 -3.50 -4.22
C THR A 72 -5.31 -4.64 -4.23
N GLN A 73 -5.47 -5.26 -3.10
CA GLN A 73 -6.52 -6.23 -2.91
C GLN A 73 -7.65 -5.53 -2.17
N ASN A 74 -8.82 -5.57 -2.75
CA ASN A 74 -10.03 -5.06 -2.16
C ASN A 74 -11.05 -6.19 -1.93
N PRO A 75 -10.89 -7.04 -0.94
CA PRO A 75 -12.04 -7.65 -0.32
C PRO A 75 -12.64 -6.62 0.63
N ASP A 76 -13.92 -6.66 0.81
CA ASP A 76 -14.72 -5.71 1.60
C ASP A 76 -14.18 -5.39 3.01
N ALA A 77 -13.30 -6.22 3.52
CA ALA A 77 -12.69 -6.05 4.84
C ALA A 77 -11.35 -5.31 4.83
N GLU A 78 -10.79 -4.98 3.67
CA GLU A 78 -9.41 -4.46 3.57
C GLU A 78 -9.32 -2.98 3.23
N PHE A 79 -10.42 -2.35 2.82
CA PHE A 79 -10.55 -0.90 2.75
C PHE A 79 -11.47 -0.42 3.86
N ASN A 80 -10.91 0.36 4.74
CA ASN A 80 -11.56 0.85 5.94
C ASN A 80 -11.20 2.33 6.11
N VAL A 81 -12.05 3.09 6.77
CA VAL A 81 -11.76 4.51 7.03
C VAL A 81 -10.42 4.72 7.76
N ALA A 82 -9.95 3.73 8.51
CA ALA A 82 -8.73 3.79 9.30
C ALA A 82 -7.49 3.19 8.60
N HIS A 83 -7.67 2.42 7.53
CA HIS A 83 -6.56 1.74 6.85
C HIS A 83 -6.93 1.22 5.48
N PHE A 84 -5.92 0.83 4.71
CA PHE A 84 -6.08 -0.01 3.52
C PHE A 84 -5.00 -1.09 3.50
N THR A 85 -5.26 -2.16 2.78
CA THR A 85 -4.34 -3.28 2.62
C THR A 85 -3.90 -3.40 1.18
N ILE A 86 -2.64 -3.69 0.97
CA ILE A 86 -2.12 -4.09 -0.33
C ILE A 86 -1.65 -5.53 -0.31
N ARG A 87 -1.57 -6.12 -1.48
CA ARG A 87 -0.92 -7.42 -1.68
C ARG A 87 0.15 -7.29 -2.75
N ASN A 88 1.37 -7.66 -2.38
CA ASN A 88 2.50 -7.70 -3.29
C ASN A 88 2.69 -9.14 -3.79
N MET A 89 2.79 -9.32 -5.09
CA MET A 89 2.84 -10.63 -5.72
C MET A 89 3.95 -10.68 -6.76
N ASN A 90 4.67 -11.79 -6.78
CA ASN A 90 5.53 -12.12 -7.90
C ASN A 90 4.66 -12.56 -9.08
N ILE A 91 4.90 -12.03 -10.25
CA ILE A 91 4.25 -12.46 -11.48
C ILE A 91 5.19 -13.46 -12.17
N ASP A 92 4.81 -14.71 -12.16
CA ASP A 92 5.50 -15.73 -12.92
C ASP A 92 5.02 -15.77 -14.39
N ASN A 93 5.67 -16.59 -15.21
CA ASN A 93 5.33 -16.73 -16.62
C ASN A 93 3.91 -17.26 -16.88
N ASN A 94 3.25 -17.79 -15.87
CA ASN A 94 1.89 -18.32 -15.96
C ASN A 94 0.85 -17.32 -15.39
N GLN A 95 1.27 -16.14 -14.96
CA GLN A 95 0.44 -15.11 -14.33
C GLN A 95 -0.26 -15.57 -13.04
N SER A 96 0.15 -16.69 -12.47
CA SER A 96 -0.31 -17.17 -11.18
C SER A 96 0.59 -16.59 -10.09
N GLY A 97 0.34 -15.38 -9.68
CA GLY A 97 1.23 -14.70 -8.74
C GLY A 97 1.31 -15.37 -7.38
N THR A 98 2.51 -15.42 -6.83
CA THR A 98 2.78 -15.83 -5.46
C THR A 98 3.02 -14.60 -4.61
N ALA A 99 2.43 -14.56 -3.42
CA ALA A 99 2.66 -13.47 -2.48
C ALA A 99 4.14 -13.45 -2.04
N VAL A 100 4.76 -12.27 -2.09
CA VAL A 100 6.17 -12.11 -1.77
C VAL A 100 6.38 -10.84 -0.94
N ASN A 101 7.36 -10.89 -0.04
CA ASN A 101 7.91 -9.70 0.57
C ASN A 101 8.94 -9.11 -0.39
N ASP A 102 8.75 -7.86 -0.77
CA ASP A 102 9.64 -7.19 -1.69
C ASP A 102 10.29 -5.97 -1.05
N SER A 103 11.30 -5.47 -1.71
CA SER A 103 12.25 -4.52 -1.15
C SER A 103 11.66 -3.16 -0.86
N LEU A 104 10.96 -2.59 -1.83
CA LEU A 104 10.36 -1.26 -1.69
C LEU A 104 8.93 -1.30 -2.19
N ILE A 105 8.04 -0.74 -1.41
CA ILE A 105 6.65 -0.53 -1.79
C ILE A 105 6.33 0.95 -1.62
N ASN A 106 5.75 1.52 -2.65
CA ASN A 106 5.30 2.91 -2.67
C ASN A 106 3.79 2.92 -2.84
N VAL A 107 3.11 3.64 -2.00
CA VAL A 107 1.66 3.80 -2.06
C VAL A 107 1.26 5.26 -2.03
N ILE A 108 0.19 5.58 -2.72
CA ILE A 108 -0.49 6.87 -2.64
C ILE A 108 -1.99 6.63 -2.58
N CYS A 109 -2.65 7.27 -1.65
CA CYS A 109 -4.08 7.20 -1.43
C CYS A 109 -4.72 8.56 -1.68
N CYS A 110 -5.73 8.61 -2.51
CA CYS A 110 -6.54 9.79 -2.76
C CYS A 110 -7.95 9.54 -2.23
N ALA A 111 -8.43 10.43 -1.39
CA ALA A 111 -9.73 10.33 -0.73
C ALA A 111 -10.41 11.70 -0.66
N ASP A 112 -11.70 11.66 -0.40
CA ASP A 112 -12.46 12.86 -0.09
C ASP A 112 -11.95 13.53 1.19
N THR A 113 -12.00 14.81 1.17
CA THR A 113 -11.61 15.65 2.31
C THR A 113 -12.80 16.23 3.03
#